data_22d780b87cadc59a3325bc241eb0f464
#
_entry.id   22d780b87cadc59a3325bc241eb0f464
#
_cell.length_a   1.000
_cell.length_b   1.000
_cell.length_c   1.000
_cell.angle_alpha   90.00
_cell.angle_beta   90.00
_cell.angle_gamma   90.00
#
_symmetry.space_group_name_H-M   'P 1'
#
loop_
_entity.id
_entity.type
_entity.pdbx_description
1 polymer ?
#
loop_
_entity_poly.entity_id
_entity_poly.type
_entity_poly.pdbx_seq_one_letter_code
_entity_poly.pdbx_strand_id
1 'polypeptide(L)'
;METLNQILVLFLLLIIGYICKKLRIISNDMNRDISNFITSIALPCLIIVTLSSFEFSKEVLAKSGRLFIISWGVYGLSIAISYIVPKFIKAEGTSRDIFQFMMVFSNVGFMGYPVVNAVFGETGVFYTALYNLPFNMVIWSFGVAVLSRPSMKQNKLALDERGSIQIKQLINPGLIAVFIGFTMFLTSTRLPGPVYQAFKMVGDVTTPMAMVFIGSILADIHIKEIFSNTKVFIVSAVRLVVLPILVLLILKMFDLDEIMTGIPVLIAAMPVAANCAIMATRYENDYHLASQAIFISTMLSMITIPLIVTLL
;
A
#
# COMPACT_ATOMS: atom_id res chain seq x y z
N MET A 1 21.67 0.61 -12.34
CA MET A 1 21.01 1.32 -13.47
C MET A 1 19.74 0.63 -13.95
N GLU A 2 19.71 -0.69 -13.98
CA GLU A 2 18.52 -1.47 -14.43
C GLU A 2 17.28 -1.24 -13.56
N THR A 3 17.43 -1.28 -12.25
CA THR A 3 16.34 -1.04 -11.28
C THR A 3 15.73 0.36 -11.41
N LEU A 4 16.57 1.40 -11.60
CA LEU A 4 16.08 2.77 -11.81
C LEU A 4 15.30 2.88 -13.12
N ASN A 5 15.73 2.21 -14.19
CA ASN A 5 15.00 2.17 -15.44
C ASN A 5 13.62 1.51 -15.26
N GLN A 6 13.54 0.41 -14.51
CA GLN A 6 12.26 -0.24 -14.22
C GLN A 6 11.31 0.67 -13.44
N ILE A 7 11.83 1.41 -12.46
CA ILE A 7 11.03 2.40 -11.72
C ILE A 7 10.56 3.53 -12.65
N LEU A 8 11.41 4.01 -13.55
CA LEU A 8 11.01 5.01 -14.54
C LEU A 8 9.90 4.49 -15.45
N VAL A 9 9.95 3.22 -15.87
CA VAL A 9 8.84 2.59 -16.64
C VAL A 9 7.53 2.64 -15.86
N LEU A 10 7.54 2.37 -14.55
CA LEU A 10 6.33 2.47 -13.73
C LEU A 10 5.75 3.89 -13.74
N PHE A 11 6.60 4.92 -13.62
CA PHE A 11 6.13 6.30 -13.67
C PHE A 11 5.66 6.74 -15.07
N LEU A 12 6.26 6.22 -16.15
CA LEU A 12 5.75 6.45 -17.51
C LEU A 12 4.34 5.84 -17.68
N LEU A 13 4.07 4.65 -17.15
CA LEU A 13 2.74 4.06 -17.14
C LEU A 13 1.73 4.91 -16.37
N LEU A 14 2.15 5.51 -15.25
CA LEU A 14 1.34 6.45 -14.49
C LEU A 14 1.01 7.70 -15.33
N ILE A 15 1.98 8.27 -16.05
CA ILE A 15 1.76 9.42 -16.96
C ILE A 15 0.78 9.04 -18.08
N ILE A 16 0.90 7.83 -18.66
CA ILE A 16 -0.06 7.33 -19.65
C ILE A 16 -1.47 7.32 -19.06
N GLY A 17 -1.67 6.79 -17.85
CA GLY A 17 -2.97 6.79 -17.17
C GLY A 17 -3.53 8.21 -16.96
N TYR A 18 -2.68 9.14 -16.54
CA TYR A 18 -3.05 10.56 -16.41
C TYR A 18 -3.53 11.15 -17.74
N ILE A 19 -2.79 10.93 -18.83
CA ILE A 19 -3.14 11.40 -20.18
C ILE A 19 -4.46 10.77 -20.65
N CYS A 20 -4.61 9.45 -20.51
CA CYS A 20 -5.83 8.74 -20.91
C CYS A 20 -7.07 9.31 -20.20
N LYS A 21 -6.95 9.69 -18.93
CA LYS A 21 -8.03 10.32 -18.18
C LYS A 21 -8.33 11.74 -18.70
N LYS A 22 -7.31 12.56 -18.94
CA LYS A 22 -7.48 13.91 -19.51
C LYS A 22 -8.10 13.88 -20.91
N LEU A 23 -7.77 12.87 -21.71
CA LEU A 23 -8.37 12.62 -23.03
C LEU A 23 -9.77 11.97 -22.94
N ARG A 24 -10.31 11.72 -21.73
CA ARG A 24 -11.61 11.07 -21.50
C ARG A 24 -11.69 9.63 -22.05
N ILE A 25 -10.56 8.96 -22.29
CA ILE A 25 -10.54 7.53 -22.64
C ILE A 25 -10.92 6.70 -21.41
N ILE A 26 -10.48 7.10 -20.23
CA ILE A 26 -10.82 6.45 -18.95
C ILE A 26 -11.88 7.30 -18.24
N SER A 27 -13.07 6.73 -18.05
CA SER A 27 -14.17 7.33 -17.28
C SER A 27 -14.00 7.05 -15.77
N ASN A 28 -14.86 7.67 -14.93
CA ASN A 28 -14.87 7.38 -13.48
C ASN A 28 -15.39 5.95 -13.20
N ASP A 29 -16.36 5.48 -13.96
CA ASP A 29 -16.87 4.12 -13.84
C ASP A 29 -15.80 3.11 -14.23
N MET A 30 -15.08 3.36 -15.34
CA MET A 30 -13.95 2.52 -15.75
C MET A 30 -12.83 2.48 -14.68
N ASN A 31 -12.54 3.59 -14.02
CA ASN A 31 -11.60 3.61 -12.89
C ASN A 31 -12.03 2.69 -11.76
N ARG A 32 -13.31 2.71 -11.40
CA ARG A 32 -13.85 1.82 -10.38
C ARG A 32 -13.74 0.35 -10.79
N ASP A 33 -14.05 0.04 -12.05
CA ASP A 33 -14.00 -1.33 -12.57
C ASP A 33 -12.55 -1.84 -12.67
N ILE A 34 -11.60 -1.00 -13.11
CA ILE A 34 -10.16 -1.31 -13.10
C ILE A 34 -9.69 -1.60 -11.67
N SER A 35 -10.03 -0.77 -10.71
CA SER A 35 -9.67 -0.97 -9.30
C SER A 35 -10.21 -2.28 -8.75
N ASN A 36 -11.49 -2.58 -9.03
CA ASN A 36 -12.13 -3.82 -8.64
C ASN A 36 -11.46 -5.04 -9.29
N PHE A 37 -11.15 -4.97 -10.58
CA PHE A 37 -10.48 -6.06 -11.30
C PHE A 37 -9.08 -6.31 -10.73
N ILE A 38 -8.29 -5.26 -10.48
CA ILE A 38 -6.96 -5.39 -9.90
C ILE A 38 -7.05 -6.06 -8.52
N THR A 39 -7.89 -5.55 -7.63
CA THR A 39 -7.91 -6.00 -6.23
C THR A 39 -8.60 -7.34 -6.04
N SER A 40 -9.57 -7.69 -6.90
CA SER A 40 -10.36 -8.91 -6.75
C SER A 40 -9.88 -10.07 -7.61
N ILE A 41 -9.12 -9.81 -8.68
CA ILE A 41 -8.72 -10.82 -9.66
C ILE A 41 -7.20 -10.78 -9.92
N ALA A 42 -6.66 -9.67 -10.46
CA ALA A 42 -5.29 -9.64 -10.97
C ALA A 42 -4.25 -9.81 -9.84
N LEU A 43 -4.35 -9.01 -8.78
CA LEU A 43 -3.46 -9.11 -7.62
C LEU A 43 -3.55 -10.45 -6.90
N PRO A 44 -4.74 -11.02 -6.63
CA PRO A 44 -4.87 -12.39 -6.15
C PRO A 44 -4.18 -13.43 -7.04
N CYS A 45 -4.35 -13.37 -8.36
CA CYS A 45 -3.66 -14.27 -9.29
C CYS A 45 -2.13 -14.12 -9.19
N LEU A 46 -1.61 -12.90 -9.17
CA LEU A 46 -0.19 -12.62 -8.99
C LEU A 46 0.34 -13.26 -7.69
N ILE A 47 -0.36 -13.07 -6.58
CA ILE A 47 0.04 -13.61 -5.27
C ILE A 47 0.03 -15.14 -5.29
N ILE A 48 -1.03 -15.78 -5.79
CA ILE A 48 -1.13 -17.25 -5.83
C ILE A 48 -0.02 -17.83 -6.70
N VAL A 49 0.20 -17.31 -7.90
CA VAL A 49 1.26 -17.77 -8.81
C VAL A 49 2.61 -17.63 -8.14
N THR A 50 2.91 -16.45 -7.61
CA THR A 50 4.20 -16.20 -6.98
C THR A 50 4.44 -17.13 -5.80
N LEU A 51 3.49 -17.25 -4.85
CA LEU A 51 3.66 -18.08 -3.67
C LEU A 51 3.74 -19.58 -4.02
N SER A 52 2.95 -20.06 -4.99
CA SER A 52 2.95 -21.47 -5.41
C SER A 52 4.17 -21.88 -6.25
N SER A 53 4.91 -20.93 -6.81
CA SER A 53 6.11 -21.17 -7.61
C SER A 53 7.37 -21.40 -6.77
N PHE A 54 7.37 -20.92 -5.52
CA PHE A 54 8.52 -21.08 -4.63
C PHE A 54 8.61 -22.50 -4.07
N GLU A 55 9.82 -23.03 -4.06
CA GLU A 55 10.10 -24.32 -3.42
C GLU A 55 10.16 -24.17 -1.90
N PHE A 56 9.49 -25.07 -1.21
CA PHE A 56 9.54 -25.08 0.26
C PHE A 56 10.97 -25.29 0.75
N SER A 57 11.43 -24.40 1.60
CA SER A 57 12.63 -24.60 2.41
C SER A 57 12.43 -24.01 3.80
N LYS A 58 13.11 -24.61 4.80
CA LYS A 58 13.09 -24.08 6.17
C LYS A 58 13.65 -22.66 6.25
N GLU A 59 14.58 -22.32 5.37
CA GLU A 59 15.19 -20.99 5.31
C GLU A 59 14.17 -19.93 4.81
N VAL A 60 13.45 -20.22 3.71
CA VAL A 60 12.38 -19.35 3.18
C VAL A 60 11.28 -19.17 4.21
N LEU A 61 10.89 -20.25 4.90
CA LEU A 61 9.88 -20.18 5.96
C LEU A 61 10.35 -19.31 7.13
N ALA A 62 11.59 -19.47 7.58
CA ALA A 62 12.17 -18.67 8.67
C ALA A 62 12.27 -17.19 8.29
N LYS A 63 12.72 -16.86 7.05
CA LYS A 63 12.74 -15.49 6.54
C LYS A 63 11.34 -14.89 6.49
N SER A 64 10.35 -15.65 6.01
CA SER A 64 8.94 -15.24 6.00
C SER A 64 8.42 -14.87 7.39
N GLY A 65 8.71 -15.72 8.39
CA GLY A 65 8.33 -15.48 9.78
C GLY A 65 9.02 -14.23 10.37
N ARG A 66 10.30 -14.01 10.07
CA ARG A 66 11.03 -12.80 10.50
C ARG A 66 10.44 -11.55 9.87
N LEU A 67 10.14 -11.56 8.55
CA LEU A 67 9.50 -10.41 7.88
C LEU A 67 8.12 -10.11 8.44
N PHE A 68 7.34 -11.13 8.78
CA PHE A 68 6.06 -10.95 9.45
C PHE A 68 6.22 -10.23 10.81
N ILE A 69 7.24 -10.59 11.61
CA ILE A 69 7.53 -9.92 12.88
C ILE A 69 8.03 -8.49 12.65
N ILE A 70 8.93 -8.28 11.69
CA ILE A 70 9.43 -6.95 11.31
C ILE A 70 8.26 -6.05 10.90
N SER A 71 7.30 -6.58 10.15
CA SER A 71 6.10 -5.84 9.75
C SER A 71 5.34 -5.27 10.95
N TRP A 72 5.10 -6.06 12.00
CA TRP A 72 4.49 -5.56 13.24
C TRP A 72 5.32 -4.46 13.90
N GLY A 73 6.65 -4.59 13.91
CA GLY A 73 7.55 -3.55 14.40
C GLY A 73 7.42 -2.23 13.62
N VAL A 74 7.38 -2.32 12.28
CA VAL A 74 7.22 -1.14 11.40
C VAL A 74 5.84 -0.50 11.59
N TYR A 75 4.75 -1.29 11.70
CA TYR A 75 3.43 -0.74 12.02
C TYR A 75 3.41 -0.09 13.42
N GLY A 76 4.03 -0.70 14.43
CA GLY A 76 4.16 -0.11 15.77
C GLY A 76 4.89 1.24 15.73
N LEU A 77 6.02 1.31 15.03
CA LEU A 77 6.78 2.55 14.82
C LEU A 77 5.93 3.60 14.09
N SER A 78 5.26 3.22 13.00
CA SER A 78 4.41 4.12 12.21
C SER A 78 3.25 4.67 13.05
N ILE A 79 2.62 3.83 13.88
CA ILE A 79 1.57 4.24 14.81
C ILE A 79 2.14 5.23 15.83
N ALA A 80 3.29 4.96 16.45
CA ALA A 80 3.92 5.88 17.39
C ALA A 80 4.20 7.26 16.76
N ILE A 81 4.79 7.28 15.55
CA ILE A 81 5.06 8.50 14.80
C ILE A 81 3.75 9.21 14.42
N SER A 82 2.68 8.47 14.13
CA SER A 82 1.37 9.03 13.78
C SER A 82 0.74 9.86 14.92
N TYR A 83 1.09 9.63 16.17
CA TYR A 83 0.69 10.49 17.29
C TYR A 83 1.61 11.70 17.47
N ILE A 84 2.88 11.57 17.11
CA ILE A 84 3.90 12.60 17.31
C ILE A 84 3.77 13.70 16.25
N VAL A 85 3.76 13.34 14.97
CA VAL A 85 3.82 14.30 13.85
C VAL A 85 2.62 15.25 13.83
N PRO A 86 1.35 14.80 13.92
CA PRO A 86 0.20 15.71 13.94
C PRO A 86 0.22 16.67 15.13
N LYS A 87 0.77 16.24 16.28
CA LYS A 87 0.91 17.11 17.46
C LYS A 87 1.92 18.24 17.20
N PHE A 88 3.06 17.95 16.58
CA PHE A 88 4.07 18.97 16.23
C PHE A 88 3.55 20.01 15.26
N ILE A 89 2.77 19.63 14.26
CA ILE A 89 2.18 20.56 13.29
C ILE A 89 0.86 21.17 13.77
N LYS A 90 0.47 20.94 15.04
CA LYS A 90 -0.78 21.42 15.65
C LYS A 90 -1.99 21.08 14.76
N ALA A 91 -2.09 19.84 14.32
CA ALA A 91 -3.26 19.34 13.61
C ALA A 91 -4.33 18.91 14.61
N GLU A 92 -5.58 19.31 14.37
CA GLU A 92 -6.71 19.04 15.25
C GLU A 92 -7.89 18.46 14.48
N GLY A 93 -8.85 17.87 15.19
CA GLY A 93 -10.09 17.34 14.60
C GLY A 93 -9.83 16.32 13.49
N THR A 94 -10.59 16.44 12.41
CA THR A 94 -10.52 15.58 11.22
C THR A 94 -9.15 15.60 10.54
N SER A 95 -8.48 16.75 10.50
CA SER A 95 -7.14 16.85 9.91
C SER A 95 -6.12 15.99 10.65
N ARG A 96 -6.17 15.95 11.99
CA ARG A 96 -5.32 15.07 12.79
C ARG A 96 -5.58 13.60 12.46
N ASP A 97 -6.83 13.22 12.31
CA ASP A 97 -7.22 11.84 12.05
C ASP A 97 -6.73 11.38 10.67
N ILE A 98 -6.88 12.21 9.64
CA ILE A 98 -6.33 11.93 8.30
C ILE A 98 -4.80 11.84 8.34
N PHE A 99 -4.10 12.74 9.02
CA PHE A 99 -2.64 12.69 9.12
C PHE A 99 -2.13 11.46 9.89
N GLN A 100 -2.86 11.01 10.91
CA GLN A 100 -2.56 9.74 11.59
C GLN A 100 -2.69 8.56 10.64
N PHE A 101 -3.77 8.51 9.86
CA PHE A 101 -3.95 7.46 8.85
C PHE A 101 -2.84 7.50 7.78
N MET A 102 -2.50 8.70 7.27
CA MET A 102 -1.40 8.88 6.30
C MET A 102 -0.09 8.28 6.79
N MET A 103 0.25 8.48 8.06
CA MET A 103 1.52 8.01 8.62
C MET A 103 1.63 6.49 8.71
N VAL A 104 0.51 5.78 8.85
CA VAL A 104 0.51 4.33 9.10
C VAL A 104 0.30 3.52 7.82
N PHE A 105 -0.59 3.96 6.92
CA PHE A 105 -1.05 3.13 5.81
C PHE A 105 -0.44 3.49 4.45
N SER A 106 0.39 2.59 3.95
CA SER A 106 1.05 2.65 2.63
C SER A 106 0.13 2.14 1.52
N ASN A 107 0.32 2.64 0.31
CA ASN A 107 -0.32 2.11 -0.89
C ASN A 107 0.38 0.84 -1.39
N VAL A 108 0.28 -0.24 -0.61
CA VAL A 108 0.94 -1.52 -0.94
C VAL A 108 0.31 -2.17 -2.16
N GLY A 109 -1.03 -2.18 -2.25
CA GLY A 109 -1.77 -2.89 -3.29
C GLY A 109 -1.50 -2.38 -4.69
N PHE A 110 -1.58 -1.05 -4.90
CA PHE A 110 -1.45 -0.45 -6.22
C PHE A 110 -0.03 0.03 -6.55
N MET A 111 0.81 0.34 -5.56
CA MET A 111 2.18 0.80 -5.79
C MET A 111 3.24 -0.10 -5.18
N GLY A 112 3.01 -0.64 -3.99
CA GLY A 112 4.00 -1.45 -3.29
C GLY A 112 4.37 -2.71 -4.06
N TYR A 113 3.40 -3.53 -4.49
CA TYR A 113 3.70 -4.72 -5.29
C TYR A 113 4.41 -4.41 -6.61
N PRO A 114 3.95 -3.46 -7.45
CA PRO A 114 4.67 -3.04 -8.64
C PRO A 114 6.12 -2.60 -8.39
N VAL A 115 6.34 -1.74 -7.38
CA VAL A 115 7.68 -1.22 -7.09
C VAL A 115 8.58 -2.33 -6.54
N VAL A 116 8.09 -3.16 -5.62
CA VAL A 116 8.85 -4.29 -5.09
C VAL A 116 9.18 -5.30 -6.18
N ASN A 117 8.25 -5.57 -7.09
CA ASN A 117 8.50 -6.44 -8.24
C ASN A 117 9.58 -5.87 -9.17
N ALA A 118 9.59 -4.56 -9.38
CA ALA A 118 10.62 -3.88 -10.18
C ALA A 118 12.02 -3.94 -9.52
N VAL A 119 12.09 -3.93 -8.18
CA VAL A 119 13.37 -3.91 -7.44
C VAL A 119 13.88 -5.33 -7.15
N PHE A 120 13.02 -6.22 -6.69
CA PHE A 120 13.37 -7.55 -6.17
C PHE A 120 12.74 -8.72 -6.94
N GLY A 121 12.01 -8.44 -8.03
CA GLY A 121 11.36 -9.47 -8.86
C GLY A 121 10.29 -10.27 -8.09
N GLU A 122 10.03 -11.49 -8.56
CA GLU A 122 9.03 -12.38 -7.97
C GLU A 122 9.34 -12.73 -6.50
N THR A 123 10.63 -12.80 -6.14
CA THR A 123 11.06 -13.01 -4.74
C THR A 123 10.58 -11.90 -3.83
N GLY A 124 10.68 -10.64 -4.28
CA GLY A 124 10.14 -9.50 -3.55
C GLY A 124 8.63 -9.57 -3.38
N VAL A 125 7.90 -9.96 -4.43
CA VAL A 125 6.44 -10.13 -4.37
C VAL A 125 6.04 -11.22 -3.36
N PHE A 126 6.74 -12.37 -3.35
CA PHE A 126 6.53 -13.44 -2.39
C PHE A 126 6.60 -12.95 -0.94
N TYR A 127 7.71 -12.33 -0.58
CA TYR A 127 7.93 -11.85 0.78
C TYR A 127 7.02 -10.64 1.13
N THR A 128 6.68 -9.79 0.17
CA THR A 128 5.75 -8.68 0.37
C THR A 128 4.34 -9.17 0.70
N ALA A 129 3.89 -10.27 0.08
CA ALA A 129 2.58 -10.85 0.37
C ALA A 129 2.47 -11.26 1.86
N LEU A 130 3.52 -11.84 2.42
CA LEU A 130 3.58 -12.25 3.82
C LEU A 130 3.81 -11.06 4.77
N TYR A 131 4.69 -10.13 4.38
CA TYR A 131 4.92 -8.87 5.10
C TYR A 131 3.64 -8.04 5.26
N ASN A 132 2.75 -8.08 4.25
CA ASN A 132 1.53 -7.27 4.24
C ASN A 132 0.34 -7.88 5.02
N LEU A 133 0.48 -9.06 5.61
CA LEU A 133 -0.58 -9.68 6.41
C LEU A 133 -1.06 -8.79 7.58
N PRO A 134 -0.17 -8.17 8.39
CA PRO A 134 -0.59 -7.27 9.46
C PRO A 134 -1.35 -6.02 8.98
N PHE A 135 -1.15 -5.57 7.73
CA PHE A 135 -1.86 -4.42 7.18
C PHE A 135 -3.37 -4.52 7.37
N ASN A 136 -3.95 -5.68 7.03
CA ASN A 136 -5.40 -5.88 7.14
C ASN A 136 -5.89 -5.80 8.59
N MET A 137 -5.11 -6.32 9.54
CA MET A 137 -5.46 -6.23 10.95
C MET A 137 -5.38 -4.80 11.46
N VAL A 138 -4.32 -4.07 11.10
CA VAL A 138 -4.08 -2.70 11.55
C VAL A 138 -5.06 -1.72 10.91
N ILE A 139 -5.41 -1.89 9.61
CA ILE A 139 -6.34 -0.95 8.96
C ILE A 139 -7.76 -1.06 9.50
N TRP A 140 -8.24 -2.29 9.78
CA TRP A 140 -9.58 -2.51 10.30
C TRP A 140 -9.68 -2.34 11.83
N SER A 141 -8.58 -2.21 12.53
CA SER A 141 -8.54 -1.83 13.95
C SER A 141 -8.16 -0.35 14.12
N PHE A 142 -6.89 -0.02 14.01
CA PHE A 142 -6.38 1.35 14.19
C PHE A 142 -6.92 2.32 13.16
N GLY A 143 -6.93 1.95 11.87
CA GLY A 143 -7.41 2.81 10.77
C GLY A 143 -8.87 3.21 10.96
N VAL A 144 -9.74 2.24 11.26
CA VAL A 144 -11.15 2.49 11.56
C VAL A 144 -11.30 3.33 12.83
N ALA A 145 -10.60 2.98 13.91
CA ALA A 145 -10.66 3.71 15.18
C ALA A 145 -10.29 5.19 15.03
N VAL A 146 -9.32 5.50 14.17
CA VAL A 146 -8.90 6.88 13.92
C VAL A 146 -9.91 7.62 13.05
N LEU A 147 -10.33 7.05 11.92
CA LEU A 147 -11.20 7.74 10.97
C LEU A 147 -12.66 7.87 11.44
N SER A 148 -13.13 6.97 12.31
CA SER A 148 -14.51 7.01 12.83
C SER A 148 -14.73 8.01 13.98
N ARG A 149 -13.69 8.67 14.49
CA ARG A 149 -13.81 9.63 15.61
C ARG A 149 -14.86 10.73 15.42
N PRO A 150 -15.01 11.38 14.23
CA PRO A 150 -16.06 12.37 14.02
C PRO A 150 -17.46 11.80 14.14
N SER A 151 -17.72 10.66 13.50
CA SER A 151 -19.03 9.99 13.53
C SER A 151 -19.38 9.47 14.92
N MET A 152 -18.39 9.02 15.70
CA MET A 152 -18.56 8.63 17.10
C MET A 152 -18.98 9.82 17.98
N LYS A 153 -18.37 11.00 17.80
CA LYS A 153 -18.72 12.22 18.55
C LYS A 153 -20.14 12.68 18.27
N GLN A 154 -20.66 12.46 17.07
CA GLN A 154 -22.01 12.84 16.67
C GLN A 154 -23.06 11.76 16.96
N ASN A 155 -22.69 10.65 17.60
CA ASN A 155 -23.57 9.48 17.86
C ASN A 155 -24.25 8.91 16.60
N LYS A 156 -23.64 9.11 15.41
CA LYS A 156 -24.22 8.69 14.13
C LYS A 156 -23.95 7.21 13.79
N LEU A 157 -22.93 6.60 14.41
CA LEU A 157 -22.66 5.17 14.22
C LEU A 157 -23.55 4.33 15.13
N ALA A 158 -24.16 3.29 14.58
CA ALA A 158 -24.85 2.29 15.35
C ALA A 158 -23.92 1.62 16.36
N LEU A 159 -24.44 1.20 17.51
CA LEU A 159 -23.65 0.57 18.59
C LEU A 159 -22.83 -0.62 18.09
N ASP A 160 -23.35 -1.38 17.10
CA ASP A 160 -22.68 -2.53 16.49
C ASP A 160 -21.49 -2.15 15.59
N GLU A 161 -21.44 -0.89 15.10
CA GLU A 161 -20.34 -0.39 14.27
C GLU A 161 -19.26 0.33 15.10
N ARG A 162 -19.54 0.63 16.37
CA ARG A 162 -18.61 1.30 17.29
C ARG A 162 -17.50 0.35 17.72
N GLY A 163 -16.42 0.30 16.92
CA GLY A 163 -15.20 -0.41 17.31
C GLY A 163 -15.27 -1.94 17.20
N SER A 164 -16.34 -2.51 16.66
CA SER A 164 -16.33 -3.92 16.31
C SER A 164 -15.50 -4.14 15.05
N ILE A 165 -14.44 -4.95 15.17
CA ILE A 165 -13.70 -5.45 14.00
C ILE A 165 -14.71 -6.28 13.21
N GLN A 166 -15.19 -5.73 12.08
CA GLN A 166 -16.07 -6.50 11.21
C GLN A 166 -15.23 -7.58 10.54
N ILE A 167 -15.24 -8.79 11.09
CA ILE A 167 -14.47 -9.96 10.61
C ILE A 167 -14.66 -10.15 9.10
N LYS A 168 -15.85 -9.85 8.57
CA LYS A 168 -16.12 -9.88 7.12
C LYS A 168 -15.23 -8.94 6.29
N GLN A 169 -14.75 -7.84 6.86
CA GLN A 169 -13.88 -6.88 6.16
C GLN A 169 -12.40 -7.29 6.21
N LEU A 170 -12.02 -8.14 7.18
CA LEU A 170 -10.69 -8.74 7.21
C LEU A 170 -10.51 -9.74 6.06
N ILE A 171 -11.58 -10.44 5.65
CA ILE A 171 -11.54 -11.44 4.58
C ILE A 171 -11.71 -10.72 3.24
N ASN A 172 -10.61 -10.49 2.54
CA ASN A 172 -10.57 -9.90 1.21
C ASN A 172 -9.85 -10.83 0.21
N PRO A 173 -10.05 -10.65 -1.12
CA PRO A 173 -9.46 -11.53 -2.13
C PRO A 173 -7.93 -11.68 -2.02
N GLY A 174 -7.22 -10.60 -1.68
CA GLY A 174 -5.77 -10.64 -1.48
C GLY A 174 -5.35 -11.52 -0.30
N LEU A 175 -6.06 -11.43 0.83
CA LEU A 175 -5.79 -12.29 1.99
C LEU A 175 -6.08 -13.76 1.67
N ILE A 176 -7.20 -14.05 0.98
CA ILE A 176 -7.53 -15.40 0.52
C ILE A 176 -6.42 -15.95 -0.38
N ALA A 177 -5.93 -15.13 -1.31
CA ALA A 177 -4.85 -15.50 -2.21
C ALA A 177 -3.55 -15.83 -1.47
N VAL A 178 -3.20 -15.05 -0.44
CA VAL A 178 -2.04 -15.35 0.41
C VAL A 178 -2.24 -16.70 1.12
N PHE A 179 -3.40 -16.98 1.69
CA PHE A 179 -3.67 -18.27 2.36
C PHE A 179 -3.57 -19.44 1.39
N ILE A 180 -4.18 -19.34 0.20
CA ILE A 180 -4.12 -20.39 -0.83
C ILE A 180 -2.67 -20.59 -1.27
N GLY A 181 -2.00 -19.54 -1.71
CA GLY A 181 -0.63 -19.60 -2.24
C GLY A 181 0.37 -20.07 -1.18
N PHE A 182 0.24 -19.59 0.07
CA PHE A 182 1.12 -20.03 1.16
C PHE A 182 0.89 -21.50 1.57
N THR A 183 -0.36 -21.96 1.53
CA THR A 183 -0.66 -23.40 1.72
C THR A 183 -0.01 -24.23 0.62
N MET A 184 -0.09 -23.79 -0.63
CA MET A 184 0.57 -24.45 -1.77
C MET A 184 2.10 -24.48 -1.60
N PHE A 185 2.70 -23.38 -1.15
CA PHE A 185 4.12 -23.31 -0.81
C PHE A 185 4.48 -24.33 0.29
N LEU A 186 3.74 -24.38 1.40
CA LEU A 186 4.00 -25.29 2.51
C LEU A 186 3.87 -26.76 2.13
N THR A 187 2.92 -27.08 1.24
CA THR A 187 2.68 -28.46 0.77
C THR A 187 3.49 -28.81 -0.47
N SER A 188 4.31 -27.89 -0.99
CA SER A 188 5.04 -28.03 -2.26
C SER A 188 4.12 -28.39 -3.44
N THR A 189 2.85 -27.96 -3.38
CA THR A 189 1.86 -28.20 -4.42
C THR A 189 1.96 -27.11 -5.48
N ARG A 190 2.03 -27.52 -6.75
CA ARG A 190 2.10 -26.58 -7.90
C ARG A 190 0.78 -26.56 -8.65
N LEU A 191 0.47 -25.39 -9.24
CA LEU A 191 -0.66 -25.29 -10.16
C LEU A 191 -0.44 -26.12 -11.41
N PRO A 192 -1.48 -26.80 -11.96
CA PRO A 192 -1.42 -27.41 -13.27
C PRO A 192 -0.99 -26.40 -14.34
N GLY A 193 -0.14 -26.83 -15.31
CA GLY A 193 0.48 -25.94 -16.29
C GLY A 193 -0.46 -24.92 -16.96
N PRO A 194 -1.62 -25.32 -17.51
CA PRO A 194 -2.57 -24.37 -18.11
C PRO A 194 -3.14 -23.36 -17.10
N VAL A 195 -3.44 -23.80 -15.85
CA VAL A 195 -3.95 -22.93 -14.78
C VAL A 195 -2.88 -21.94 -14.34
N TYR A 196 -1.64 -22.40 -14.16
CA TYR A 196 -0.50 -21.55 -13.86
C TYR A 196 -0.32 -20.45 -14.89
N GLN A 197 -0.32 -20.82 -16.20
CA GLN A 197 -0.14 -19.84 -17.27
C GLN A 197 -1.28 -18.81 -17.32
N ALA A 198 -2.55 -19.27 -17.17
CA ALA A 198 -3.68 -18.36 -17.16
C ALA A 198 -3.61 -17.39 -15.98
N PHE A 199 -3.31 -17.88 -14.78
CA PHE A 199 -3.16 -17.04 -13.59
C PHE A 199 -1.96 -16.09 -13.72
N LYS A 200 -0.85 -16.56 -14.31
CA LYS A 200 0.33 -15.72 -14.55
C LYS A 200 0.00 -14.57 -15.50
N MET A 201 -0.63 -14.84 -16.64
CA MET A 201 -1.02 -13.80 -17.60
C MET A 201 -1.95 -12.76 -16.98
N VAL A 202 -2.92 -13.18 -16.16
CA VAL A 202 -3.81 -12.26 -15.44
C VAL A 202 -3.05 -11.52 -14.34
N GLY A 203 -2.17 -12.19 -13.62
CA GLY A 203 -1.33 -11.60 -12.58
C GLY A 203 -0.37 -10.54 -13.12
N ASP A 204 0.24 -10.77 -14.28
CA ASP A 204 1.18 -9.86 -14.94
C ASP A 204 0.52 -8.51 -15.33
N VAL A 205 -0.81 -8.50 -15.50
CA VAL A 205 -1.58 -7.27 -15.76
C VAL A 205 -1.64 -6.35 -14.54
N THR A 206 -1.41 -6.85 -13.33
CA THR A 206 -1.51 -6.08 -12.08
C THR A 206 -0.66 -4.82 -12.10
N THR A 207 0.63 -4.94 -12.43
CA THR A 207 1.56 -3.82 -12.42
C THR A 207 1.18 -2.71 -13.42
N PRO A 208 1.01 -2.98 -14.72
CA PRO A 208 0.68 -1.91 -15.67
C PRO A 208 -0.68 -1.29 -15.40
N MET A 209 -1.71 -2.09 -15.08
CA MET A 209 -3.03 -1.55 -14.79
C MET A 209 -3.06 -0.74 -13.49
N ALA A 210 -2.34 -1.15 -12.45
CA ALA A 210 -2.25 -0.40 -11.21
C ALA A 210 -1.61 0.99 -11.43
N MET A 211 -0.56 1.08 -12.23
CA MET A 211 0.08 2.36 -12.55
C MET A 211 -0.82 3.26 -13.38
N VAL A 212 -1.48 2.73 -14.41
CA VAL A 212 -2.45 3.47 -15.24
C VAL A 212 -3.63 3.95 -14.36
N PHE A 213 -4.13 3.10 -13.47
CA PHE A 213 -5.19 3.46 -12.53
C PHE A 213 -4.80 4.62 -11.61
N ILE A 214 -3.62 4.55 -10.97
CA ILE A 214 -3.12 5.62 -10.11
C ILE A 214 -2.98 6.92 -10.91
N GLY A 215 -2.38 6.86 -12.10
CA GLY A 215 -2.25 8.02 -12.97
C GLY A 215 -3.59 8.66 -13.33
N SER A 216 -4.60 7.85 -13.61
CA SER A 216 -5.95 8.34 -13.95
C SER A 216 -6.63 9.02 -12.74
N ILE A 217 -6.48 8.49 -11.53
CA ILE A 217 -7.01 9.14 -10.31
C ILE A 217 -6.34 10.50 -10.09
N LEU A 218 -5.01 10.59 -10.29
CA LEU A 218 -4.30 11.86 -10.14
C LEU A 218 -4.82 12.96 -11.09
N ALA A 219 -5.36 12.58 -12.24
CA ALA A 219 -5.91 13.53 -13.20
C ALA A 219 -7.24 14.17 -12.78
N ASP A 220 -7.99 13.57 -11.86
CA ASP A 220 -9.28 14.09 -11.39
C ASP A 220 -9.15 15.19 -10.33
N ILE A 221 -7.97 15.37 -9.76
CA ILE A 221 -7.75 16.31 -8.65
C ILE A 221 -7.51 17.73 -9.18
N HIS A 222 -8.20 18.71 -8.59
CA HIS A 222 -8.08 20.12 -8.95
C HIS A 222 -6.81 20.72 -8.35
N ILE A 223 -5.87 21.14 -9.20
CA ILE A 223 -4.54 21.65 -8.81
C ILE A 223 -4.63 22.85 -7.83
N LYS A 224 -5.67 23.69 -7.93
CA LYS A 224 -5.85 24.85 -7.04
C LYS A 224 -6.09 24.45 -5.57
N GLU A 225 -6.67 23.28 -5.32
CA GLU A 225 -6.96 22.79 -3.97
C GLU A 225 -5.74 22.13 -3.31
N ILE A 226 -4.77 21.69 -4.12
CA ILE A 226 -3.60 20.94 -3.66
C ILE A 226 -2.72 21.75 -2.73
N PHE A 227 -2.53 23.04 -3.06
CA PHE A 227 -1.61 23.91 -2.33
C PHE A 227 -2.25 24.63 -1.13
N SER A 228 -3.53 24.35 -0.84
CA SER A 228 -4.27 25.01 0.23
C SER A 228 -3.80 24.63 1.64
N ASN A 229 -3.18 23.47 1.81
CA ASN A 229 -2.78 22.96 3.13
C ASN A 229 -1.31 22.54 3.18
N THR A 230 -0.44 23.44 3.64
CA THR A 230 1.01 23.20 3.78
C THR A 230 1.33 22.00 4.70
N LYS A 231 0.47 21.69 5.67
CA LYS A 231 0.69 20.58 6.59
C LYS A 231 0.72 19.21 5.87
N VAL A 232 -0.04 19.06 4.77
CA VAL A 232 -0.02 17.82 3.97
C VAL A 232 1.37 17.56 3.38
N PHE A 233 2.07 18.60 2.93
CA PHE A 233 3.44 18.46 2.41
C PHE A 233 4.41 18.02 3.51
N ILE A 234 4.30 18.60 4.70
CA ILE A 234 5.15 18.22 5.85
C ILE A 234 4.92 16.75 6.21
N VAL A 235 3.66 16.34 6.35
CA VAL A 235 3.32 14.94 6.69
C VAL A 235 3.76 13.99 5.58
N SER A 236 3.59 14.37 4.31
CA SER A 236 4.07 13.59 3.17
C SER A 236 5.59 13.45 3.16
N ALA A 237 6.33 14.51 3.46
CA ALA A 237 7.79 14.46 3.54
C ALA A 237 8.26 13.52 4.68
N VAL A 238 7.64 13.62 5.85
CA VAL A 238 7.93 12.70 6.96
C VAL A 238 7.60 11.25 6.57
N ARG A 239 6.46 11.03 5.93
CA ARG A 239 6.01 9.73 5.47
C ARG A 239 6.94 9.09 4.46
N LEU A 240 7.36 9.85 3.43
CA LEU A 240 8.08 9.34 2.27
C LEU A 240 9.61 9.34 2.45
N VAL A 241 10.12 10.10 3.41
CA VAL A 241 11.57 10.24 3.62
C VAL A 241 11.97 9.85 5.04
N VAL A 242 11.41 10.50 6.05
CA VAL A 242 11.85 10.29 7.45
C VAL A 242 11.52 8.88 7.91
N LEU A 243 10.29 8.41 7.69
CA LEU A 243 9.86 7.08 8.13
C LEU A 243 10.67 5.95 7.47
N PRO A 244 10.84 5.87 6.13
CA PRO A 244 11.64 4.81 5.53
C PRO A 244 13.12 4.88 5.93
N ILE A 245 13.71 6.07 6.10
CA ILE A 245 15.09 6.21 6.61
C ILE A 245 15.19 5.69 8.04
N LEU A 246 14.23 5.99 8.91
CA LEU A 246 14.22 5.45 10.27
C LEU A 246 14.11 3.92 10.28
N VAL A 247 13.22 3.36 9.43
CA VAL A 247 13.11 1.90 9.26
C VAL A 247 14.44 1.31 8.78
N LEU A 248 15.07 1.93 7.78
CA LEU A 248 16.38 1.50 7.27
C LEU A 248 17.45 1.50 8.36
N LEU A 249 17.56 2.59 9.11
CA LEU A 249 18.56 2.73 10.18
C LEU A 249 18.33 1.69 11.29
N ILE A 250 17.09 1.45 11.68
CA ILE A 250 16.76 0.43 12.69
C ILE A 250 17.12 -0.96 12.17
N LEU A 251 16.74 -1.29 10.92
CA LEU A 251 16.98 -2.63 10.38
C LEU A 251 18.47 -2.90 10.12
N LYS A 252 19.26 -1.90 9.75
CA LYS A 252 20.73 -2.03 9.61
C LYS A 252 21.43 -2.39 10.92
N MET A 253 20.79 -2.23 12.08
CA MET A 253 21.35 -2.67 13.37
C MET A 253 21.28 -4.19 13.59
N PHE A 254 20.55 -4.93 12.74
CA PHE A 254 20.26 -6.35 12.93
C PHE A 254 20.97 -7.29 11.94
N ASP A 255 21.89 -6.79 11.12
CA ASP A 255 22.63 -7.57 10.11
C ASP A 255 21.72 -8.47 9.25
N LEU A 256 20.69 -7.87 8.69
CA LEU A 256 19.69 -8.52 7.84
C LEU A 256 20.12 -8.51 6.38
N ASP A 257 19.67 -9.51 5.62
CA ASP A 257 19.89 -9.51 4.17
C ASP A 257 19.14 -8.39 3.45
N GLU A 258 19.51 -8.17 2.18
CA GLU A 258 18.96 -7.09 1.34
C GLU A 258 17.42 -7.13 1.22
N ILE A 259 16.84 -8.31 1.07
CA ILE A 259 15.38 -8.48 0.95
C ILE A 259 14.69 -8.16 2.26
N MET A 260 15.25 -8.64 3.40
CA MET A 260 14.67 -8.42 4.71
C MET A 260 14.74 -6.97 5.16
N THR A 261 15.70 -6.21 4.66
CA THR A 261 15.84 -4.77 4.89
C THR A 261 15.04 -3.99 3.84
N GLY A 262 15.17 -4.34 2.58
CA GLY A 262 14.63 -3.58 1.45
C GLY A 262 13.11 -3.58 1.39
N ILE A 263 12.43 -4.73 1.60
CA ILE A 263 10.96 -4.78 1.54
C ILE A 263 10.31 -3.86 2.57
N PRO A 264 10.64 -3.92 3.88
CA PRO A 264 10.06 -3.01 4.86
C PRO A 264 10.32 -1.54 4.55
N VAL A 265 11.52 -1.20 4.08
CA VAL A 265 11.90 0.17 3.73
C VAL A 265 11.13 0.65 2.51
N LEU A 266 11.04 -0.16 1.43
CA LEU A 266 10.26 0.20 0.25
C LEU A 266 8.78 0.37 0.58
N ILE A 267 8.18 -0.56 1.32
CA ILE A 267 6.77 -0.44 1.71
C ILE A 267 6.55 0.79 2.60
N ALA A 268 7.49 1.10 3.48
CA ALA A 268 7.46 2.35 4.25
C ALA A 268 7.59 3.59 3.38
N ALA A 269 8.30 3.56 2.25
CA ALA A 269 8.45 4.66 1.30
C ALA A 269 7.27 4.83 0.34
N MET A 270 6.29 3.91 0.32
CA MET A 270 5.11 4.05 -0.55
C MET A 270 4.23 5.22 -0.12
N PRO A 271 3.54 5.90 -1.06
CA PRO A 271 2.61 6.97 -0.74
C PRO A 271 1.43 6.48 0.10
N VAL A 272 0.57 7.39 0.48
CA VAL A 272 -0.64 7.10 1.27
C VAL A 272 -1.54 6.10 0.54
N ALA A 273 -2.10 5.15 1.28
CA ALA A 273 -3.03 4.17 0.74
C ALA A 273 -4.25 4.82 0.06
N ALA A 274 -4.58 4.39 -1.16
CA ALA A 274 -5.73 4.90 -1.90
C ALA A 274 -7.06 4.72 -1.14
N ASN A 275 -7.13 3.74 -0.24
CA ASN A 275 -8.28 3.50 0.62
C ASN A 275 -8.56 4.64 1.61
N CYS A 276 -7.61 5.57 1.84
CA CYS A 276 -7.78 6.68 2.78
C CYS A 276 -9.03 7.51 2.45
N ALA A 277 -9.21 7.91 1.19
CA ALA A 277 -10.35 8.71 0.76
C ALA A 277 -11.68 7.94 0.89
N ILE A 278 -11.69 6.66 0.49
CA ILE A 278 -12.88 5.80 0.59
C ILE A 278 -13.30 5.64 2.06
N MET A 279 -12.35 5.37 2.94
CA MET A 279 -12.63 5.22 4.37
C MET A 279 -13.01 6.54 5.02
N ALA A 280 -12.36 7.66 4.65
CA ALA A 280 -12.74 8.99 5.12
C ALA A 280 -14.20 9.30 4.78
N THR A 281 -14.65 9.02 3.54
CA THR A 281 -16.05 9.17 3.14
C THR A 281 -16.98 8.28 3.96
N ARG A 282 -16.64 7.00 4.12
CA ARG A 282 -17.45 6.01 4.84
C ARG A 282 -17.67 6.40 6.31
N TYR A 283 -16.65 6.98 6.95
CA TYR A 283 -16.68 7.35 8.37
C TYR A 283 -16.95 8.85 8.59
N GLU A 284 -17.48 9.56 7.60
CA GLU A 284 -17.80 10.99 7.65
C GLU A 284 -16.63 11.86 8.13
N ASN A 285 -15.40 11.49 7.73
CA ASN A 285 -14.19 12.24 8.00
C ASN A 285 -13.84 13.16 6.79
N ASP A 286 -12.72 13.84 6.82
CA ASP A 286 -12.32 14.81 5.79
C ASP A 286 -11.83 14.12 4.49
N TYR A 287 -12.77 13.83 3.59
CA TYR A 287 -12.51 13.26 2.27
C TYR A 287 -11.60 14.16 1.41
N HIS A 288 -11.78 15.48 1.47
CA HIS A 288 -10.99 16.42 0.66
C HIS A 288 -9.51 16.37 1.07
N LEU A 289 -9.23 16.44 2.37
CA LEU A 289 -7.88 16.32 2.89
C LEU A 289 -7.28 14.94 2.59
N ALA A 290 -8.06 13.86 2.70
CA ALA A 290 -7.61 12.52 2.35
C ALA A 290 -7.21 12.41 0.87
N SER A 291 -8.00 12.98 -0.04
CA SER A 291 -7.71 13.03 -1.47
C SER A 291 -6.46 13.85 -1.79
N GLN A 292 -6.31 15.02 -1.16
CA GLN A 292 -5.08 15.84 -1.26
C GLN A 292 -3.85 15.05 -0.79
N ALA A 293 -3.98 14.34 0.33
CA ALA A 293 -2.92 13.52 0.91
C ALA A 293 -2.44 12.41 -0.05
N ILE A 294 -3.38 11.69 -0.66
CA ILE A 294 -3.08 10.66 -1.66
C ILE A 294 -2.34 11.29 -2.84
N PHE A 295 -2.85 12.40 -3.37
CA PHE A 295 -2.26 13.07 -4.53
C PHE A 295 -0.83 13.56 -4.25
N ILE A 296 -0.67 14.39 -3.21
CA ILE A 296 0.62 15.00 -2.89
C ILE A 296 1.66 13.92 -2.59
N SER A 297 1.30 12.91 -1.77
CA SER A 297 2.25 11.84 -1.45
C SER A 297 2.60 11.00 -2.68
N THR A 298 1.65 10.74 -3.58
CA THR A 298 1.92 10.01 -4.83
C THR A 298 2.82 10.81 -5.77
N MET A 299 2.57 12.11 -5.94
CA MET A 299 3.43 12.97 -6.76
C MET A 299 4.86 13.07 -6.20
N LEU A 300 4.99 13.26 -4.88
CA LEU A 300 6.31 13.31 -4.25
C LEU A 300 7.02 11.95 -4.29
N SER A 301 6.29 10.85 -4.26
CA SER A 301 6.86 9.49 -4.31
C SER A 301 7.57 9.20 -5.63
N MET A 302 7.22 9.89 -6.72
CA MET A 302 7.92 9.77 -8.00
C MET A 302 9.41 10.16 -7.90
N ILE A 303 9.75 11.03 -6.95
CA ILE A 303 11.13 11.44 -6.68
C ILE A 303 11.70 10.66 -5.51
N THR A 304 10.93 10.47 -4.44
CA THR A 304 11.45 9.88 -3.20
C THR A 304 11.69 8.38 -3.32
N ILE A 305 10.87 7.62 -4.07
CA ILE A 305 11.07 6.17 -4.25
C ILE A 305 12.42 5.88 -4.94
N PRO A 306 12.76 6.50 -6.12
CA PRO A 306 14.08 6.33 -6.72
C PRO A 306 15.22 6.63 -5.75
N LEU A 307 15.12 7.72 -4.97
CA LEU A 307 16.14 8.09 -3.98
C LEU A 307 16.27 7.05 -2.86
N ILE A 308 15.15 6.53 -2.33
CA ILE A 308 15.20 5.49 -1.30
C ILE A 308 15.81 4.20 -1.85
N VAL A 309 15.50 3.82 -3.10
CA VAL A 309 16.06 2.63 -3.74
C VAL A 309 17.59 2.74 -3.88
N THR A 310 18.13 3.95 -4.10
CA THR A 310 19.61 4.12 -4.15
C THR A 310 20.30 4.00 -2.78
N LEU A 311 19.56 3.99 -1.68
CA LEU A 311 20.08 3.84 -0.32
C LEU A 311 20.07 2.37 0.16
N LEU A 312 19.34 1.51 -0.54
CA LEU A 312 19.24 0.07 -0.27
C LEU A 312 20.43 -0.68 -0.85
#